data_21bba03b33254bd33e7d0afad9b41a86
#
_entry.id   21bba03b33254bd33e7d0afad9b41a86
#
_cell.length_a   1.000
_cell.length_b   1.000
_cell.length_c   1.000
_cell.angle_alpha   90.00
_cell.angle_beta   90.00
_cell.angle_gamma   90.00
#
_symmetry.space_group_name_H-M   'P 1'
#
loop_
_entity.id
_entity.type
_entity.pdbx_description
1 polymer ?
#
loop_
_entity_poly.entity_id
_entity_poly.type
_entity_poly.pdbx_seq_one_letter_code
_entity_poly.pdbx_strand_id
1 'polypeptide(L)'
;MSDLSIPWGFVFLPDNSMLINEKEGKMIHYKDGKKITIEDVPKVYNRGQGGLLDIALHPNYKENGWIYITYASSEGEGEGGHTALMRVKLKDNKLIDKQLLYKATPNTTRGQHFGSRIVFDNDGYLYFTIGERGEEFVNPQDITRDGGKVYRLLDDGTIPEDNPFVNEPNAKKAIYTFGNRNPQGMVLHPETGEVWTHEHGPRGGDEINIIKAGANYGWPVITYGINYIGTKITDETARPGMEQPLHYWDPSIAPSGMAFISSDKYPGWKGDLLVGSLKFQYVDKCVLKDGKVIKEERLLDGLGLSLIHI
;
A
#
# COMPACT_ATOMS: atom_id res chain seq x y z
N MET A 1 -14.01 9.62 -16.72
CA MET A 1 -14.84 8.43 -16.37
C MET A 1 -15.63 8.77 -15.11
N SER A 2 -16.93 8.54 -15.11
CA SER A 2 -17.84 8.79 -13.97
C SER A 2 -18.44 7.47 -13.49
N ASP A 3 -19.20 7.52 -12.41
CA ASP A 3 -20.02 6.40 -11.90
C ASP A 3 -19.21 5.15 -11.49
N LEU A 4 -18.07 5.35 -10.84
CA LEU A 4 -17.40 4.34 -10.05
C LEU A 4 -17.91 4.42 -8.60
N SER A 5 -18.07 3.27 -7.92
CA SER A 5 -18.56 3.26 -6.53
C SER A 5 -17.46 3.73 -5.58
N ILE A 6 -16.52 2.87 -5.26
CA ILE A 6 -15.35 3.20 -4.42
C ILE A 6 -14.12 2.62 -5.13
N PRO A 7 -13.57 3.33 -6.15
CA PRO A 7 -12.35 2.87 -6.80
C PRO A 7 -11.20 2.88 -5.80
N TRP A 8 -10.51 1.76 -5.66
CA TRP A 8 -9.40 1.64 -4.73
C TRP A 8 -8.05 1.63 -5.45
N GLY A 9 -7.92 0.89 -6.53
CA GLY A 9 -6.73 0.77 -7.32
C GLY A 9 -7.01 0.61 -8.80
N PHE A 10 -6.08 1.03 -9.66
CA PHE A 10 -6.16 0.79 -11.10
C PHE A 10 -4.79 0.65 -11.74
N VAL A 11 -4.74 0.00 -12.90
CA VAL A 11 -3.57 -0.10 -13.75
C VAL A 11 -3.93 0.13 -15.21
N PHE A 12 -3.00 0.69 -15.98
CA PHE A 12 -3.09 0.73 -17.42
C PHE A 12 -2.55 -0.56 -18.03
N LEU A 13 -3.32 -1.17 -18.92
CA LEU A 13 -2.87 -2.28 -19.74
C LEU A 13 -2.02 -1.77 -20.94
N PRO A 14 -1.22 -2.65 -21.58
CA PRO A 14 -0.38 -2.24 -22.71
C PRO A 14 -1.13 -1.65 -23.92
N ASP A 15 -2.43 -1.87 -24.02
CA ASP A 15 -3.31 -1.31 -25.05
C ASP A 15 -3.97 0.01 -24.61
N ASN A 16 -3.51 0.63 -23.53
CA ASN A 16 -4.05 1.83 -22.88
C ASN A 16 -5.47 1.68 -22.31
N SER A 17 -6.03 0.49 -22.27
CA SER A 17 -7.20 0.22 -21.45
C SER A 17 -6.84 0.16 -19.96
N MET A 18 -7.83 0.20 -19.07
CA MET A 18 -7.59 0.20 -17.63
C MET A 18 -8.31 -0.96 -16.94
N LEU A 19 -7.65 -1.57 -15.96
CA LEU A 19 -8.32 -2.39 -14.96
C LEU A 19 -8.46 -1.57 -13.69
N ILE A 20 -9.66 -1.59 -13.10
CA ILE A 20 -10.01 -0.78 -11.93
C ILE A 20 -10.67 -1.69 -10.89
N ASN A 21 -10.13 -1.67 -9.68
CA ASN A 21 -10.72 -2.35 -8.54
C ASN A 21 -11.67 -1.41 -7.81
N GLU A 22 -12.92 -1.81 -7.61
CA GLU A 22 -13.85 -1.19 -6.67
C GLU A 22 -13.84 -1.97 -5.35
N LYS A 23 -13.73 -1.26 -4.24
CA LYS A 23 -13.57 -1.83 -2.90
C LYS A 23 -14.59 -2.92 -2.56
N GLU A 24 -15.80 -2.82 -3.07
CA GLU A 24 -16.90 -3.76 -2.80
C GLU A 24 -16.69 -5.16 -3.43
N GLY A 25 -15.61 -5.36 -4.20
CA GLY A 25 -15.28 -6.65 -4.80
C GLY A 25 -15.58 -6.72 -6.29
N LYS A 26 -15.77 -5.59 -6.96
CA LYS A 26 -15.96 -5.51 -8.41
C LYS A 26 -14.67 -5.07 -9.09
N MET A 27 -14.30 -5.74 -10.16
CA MET A 27 -13.22 -5.31 -11.05
C MET A 27 -13.83 -4.89 -12.40
N ILE A 28 -13.37 -3.77 -12.93
CA ILE A 28 -13.85 -3.19 -14.18
C ILE A 28 -12.70 -3.12 -15.18
N HIS A 29 -12.92 -3.61 -16.39
CA HIS A 29 -12.09 -3.33 -17.53
C HIS A 29 -12.71 -2.15 -18.29
N TYR A 30 -12.00 -1.02 -18.34
CA TYR A 30 -12.42 0.16 -19.08
C TYR A 30 -11.64 0.25 -20.38
N LYS A 31 -12.34 0.09 -21.50
CA LYS A 31 -11.78 0.10 -22.85
C LYS A 31 -12.72 0.80 -23.83
N ASP A 32 -12.20 1.67 -24.69
CA ASP A 32 -12.95 2.38 -25.73
C ASP A 32 -14.22 3.06 -25.21
N GLY A 33 -14.14 3.70 -24.04
CA GLY A 33 -15.27 4.38 -23.41
C GLY A 33 -16.29 3.46 -22.72
N LYS A 34 -16.09 2.13 -22.74
CA LYS A 34 -16.99 1.13 -22.17
C LYS A 34 -16.44 0.54 -20.90
N LYS A 35 -17.34 0.30 -19.93
CA LYS A 35 -17.06 -0.43 -18.70
C LYS A 35 -17.52 -1.89 -18.88
N ILE A 36 -16.62 -2.82 -18.71
CA ILE A 36 -16.89 -4.25 -18.73
C ILE A 36 -16.58 -4.81 -17.35
N THR A 37 -17.53 -5.47 -16.73
CA THR A 37 -17.31 -6.14 -15.44
C THR A 37 -16.52 -7.41 -15.66
N ILE A 38 -15.45 -7.58 -14.88
CA ILE A 38 -14.62 -8.79 -14.89
C ILE A 38 -15.28 -9.87 -14.03
N GLU A 39 -15.33 -11.08 -14.56
CA GLU A 39 -15.86 -12.25 -13.87
C GLU A 39 -14.79 -12.95 -13.01
N ASP A 40 -15.24 -13.76 -12.07
CA ASP A 40 -14.40 -14.60 -11.19
C ASP A 40 -13.41 -13.82 -10.30
N VAL A 41 -13.73 -12.59 -9.97
CA VAL A 41 -13.04 -11.84 -8.93
C VAL A 41 -13.17 -12.57 -7.58
N PRO A 42 -12.12 -12.66 -6.74
CA PRO A 42 -12.22 -13.34 -5.46
C PRO A 42 -13.28 -12.69 -4.56
N LYS A 43 -13.94 -13.51 -3.73
CA LYS A 43 -14.85 -12.99 -2.70
C LYS A 43 -14.05 -12.17 -1.70
N VAL A 44 -14.57 -11.01 -1.35
CA VAL A 44 -13.89 -10.07 -0.44
C VAL A 44 -14.65 -9.94 0.88
N TYR A 45 -13.91 -9.72 1.95
CA TYR A 45 -14.43 -9.28 3.23
C TYR A 45 -14.61 -7.76 3.20
N ASN A 46 -15.80 -7.32 2.74
CA ASN A 46 -16.13 -5.89 2.59
C ASN A 46 -16.63 -5.32 3.93
N ARG A 47 -15.69 -4.96 4.81
CA ARG A 47 -16.00 -4.31 6.09
C ARG A 47 -15.01 -3.16 6.37
N GLY A 48 -15.53 -1.97 6.64
CA GLY A 48 -14.70 -0.78 6.89
C GLY A 48 -13.80 -0.46 5.70
N GLN A 49 -12.49 -0.52 5.90
CA GLN A 49 -11.49 -0.31 4.84
C GLN A 49 -11.20 -1.58 4.01
N GLY A 50 -11.68 -2.75 4.43
CA GLY A 50 -11.47 -4.01 3.71
C GLY A 50 -12.33 -4.15 2.46
N GLY A 51 -11.87 -4.94 1.50
CA GLY A 51 -12.53 -5.15 0.21
C GLY A 51 -11.58 -5.67 -0.84
N LEU A 52 -11.85 -5.40 -2.12
CA LEU A 52 -10.89 -5.53 -3.23
C LEU A 52 -10.05 -4.25 -3.24
N LEU A 53 -8.72 -4.40 -3.16
CA LEU A 53 -7.85 -3.30 -2.83
C LEU A 53 -6.91 -2.98 -4.00
N ASP A 54 -5.62 -3.18 -3.87
CA ASP A 54 -4.67 -2.78 -4.90
C ASP A 54 -4.60 -3.74 -6.08
N ILE A 55 -4.05 -3.26 -7.18
CA ILE A 55 -3.79 -4.02 -8.40
C ILE A 55 -2.48 -3.55 -9.01
N ALA A 56 -1.63 -4.49 -9.41
CA ALA A 56 -0.38 -4.22 -10.10
C ALA A 56 -0.17 -5.21 -11.24
N LEU A 57 0.50 -4.77 -12.31
CA LEU A 57 0.95 -5.67 -13.35
C LEU A 57 2.34 -6.20 -13.01
N HIS A 58 2.63 -7.43 -13.40
CA HIS A 58 4.01 -7.92 -13.40
C HIS A 58 4.90 -7.03 -14.30
N PRO A 59 6.17 -6.75 -13.94
CA PRO A 59 7.06 -5.96 -14.80
C PRO A 59 7.12 -6.47 -16.25
N ASN A 60 7.10 -7.80 -16.44
CA ASN A 60 7.06 -8.45 -17.76
C ASN A 60 5.63 -8.89 -18.16
N TYR A 61 4.61 -8.08 -17.83
CA TYR A 61 3.21 -8.42 -18.09
C TYR A 61 2.93 -8.78 -19.56
N LYS A 62 3.56 -8.09 -20.50
CA LYS A 62 3.39 -8.37 -21.96
C LYS A 62 3.75 -9.79 -22.34
N GLU A 63 4.65 -10.42 -21.60
CA GLU A 63 5.17 -11.77 -21.87
C GLU A 63 4.40 -12.83 -21.08
N ASN A 64 4.10 -12.55 -19.79
CA ASN A 64 3.57 -13.56 -18.89
C ASN A 64 2.10 -13.37 -18.50
N GLY A 65 1.54 -12.16 -18.68
CA GLY A 65 0.13 -11.85 -18.41
C GLY A 65 -0.27 -11.83 -16.94
N TRP A 66 0.69 -11.82 -15.99
CA TRP A 66 0.37 -11.83 -14.57
C TRP A 66 -0.09 -10.46 -14.06
N ILE A 67 -1.17 -10.48 -13.31
CA ILE A 67 -1.76 -9.36 -12.58
C ILE A 67 -1.77 -9.75 -11.10
N TYR A 68 -1.36 -8.85 -10.24
CA TYR A 68 -1.36 -9.03 -8.78
C TYR A 68 -2.47 -8.21 -8.17
N ILE A 69 -3.19 -8.80 -7.24
CA ILE A 69 -4.27 -8.12 -6.51
C ILE A 69 -4.12 -8.39 -5.02
N THR A 70 -4.34 -7.37 -4.22
CA THR A 70 -4.57 -7.51 -2.79
C THR A 70 -6.04 -7.34 -2.48
N TYR A 71 -6.50 -8.08 -1.50
CA TYR A 71 -7.89 -8.02 -1.05
C TYR A 71 -8.03 -8.48 0.40
N ALA A 72 -9.11 -8.08 1.04
CA ALA A 72 -9.47 -8.62 2.34
C ALA A 72 -10.18 -9.96 2.13
N SER A 73 -9.60 -11.06 2.64
CA SER A 73 -10.15 -12.42 2.56
C SER A 73 -10.63 -12.88 3.92
N SER A 74 -11.77 -13.57 3.96
CA SER A 74 -12.27 -14.25 5.15
C SER A 74 -11.87 -15.72 5.22
N GLU A 75 -11.09 -16.21 4.27
CA GLU A 75 -10.58 -17.58 4.29
C GLU A 75 -9.53 -17.75 5.39
N GLY A 76 -9.41 -18.96 5.92
CA GLY A 76 -8.44 -19.31 6.96
C GLY A 76 -8.98 -19.16 8.39
N GLU A 77 -8.07 -19.14 9.35
CA GLU A 77 -8.37 -19.19 10.78
C GLU A 77 -8.89 -17.85 11.32
N GLY A 78 -9.89 -17.91 12.21
CA GLY A 78 -10.49 -16.78 12.90
C GLY A 78 -11.67 -16.15 12.14
N GLU A 79 -12.49 -15.41 12.86
CA GLU A 79 -13.61 -14.64 12.30
C GLU A 79 -13.13 -13.34 11.64
N GLY A 80 -13.90 -12.90 10.62
CA GLY A 80 -13.65 -11.64 9.95
C GLY A 80 -12.80 -11.79 8.71
N GLY A 81 -11.77 -10.97 8.55
CA GLY A 81 -10.90 -11.03 7.38
C GLY A 81 -9.53 -10.40 7.61
N HIS A 82 -8.59 -10.80 6.78
CA HIS A 82 -7.25 -10.21 6.75
C HIS A 82 -6.77 -10.04 5.30
N THR A 83 -5.71 -9.26 5.09
CA THR A 83 -5.15 -9.03 3.77
C THR A 83 -4.62 -10.32 3.15
N ALA A 84 -4.95 -10.53 1.90
CA ALA A 84 -4.43 -11.58 1.04
C ALA A 84 -3.83 -10.97 -0.22
N LEU A 85 -2.82 -11.62 -0.77
CA LEU A 85 -2.18 -11.30 -2.05
C LEU A 85 -2.37 -12.50 -2.99
N MET A 86 -2.82 -12.24 -4.20
CA MET A 86 -3.06 -13.23 -5.24
C MET A 86 -2.48 -12.75 -6.56
N ARG A 87 -1.97 -13.66 -7.40
CA ARG A 87 -1.75 -13.37 -8.82
C ARG A 87 -2.74 -14.12 -9.70
N VAL A 88 -3.10 -13.49 -10.79
CA VAL A 88 -4.13 -13.96 -11.73
C VAL A 88 -3.75 -13.61 -13.16
N LYS A 89 -4.43 -14.20 -14.14
CA LYS A 89 -4.42 -13.73 -15.53
C LYS A 89 -5.82 -13.28 -15.95
N LEU A 90 -5.87 -12.39 -16.93
CA LEU A 90 -7.12 -11.94 -17.53
C LEU A 90 -7.28 -12.56 -18.91
N LYS A 91 -8.41 -13.25 -19.14
CA LYS A 91 -8.80 -13.80 -20.45
C LYS A 91 -10.30 -13.64 -20.63
N ASP A 92 -10.73 -13.09 -21.76
CA ASP A 92 -12.15 -12.94 -22.13
C ASP A 92 -13.01 -12.30 -21.02
N ASN A 93 -12.49 -11.24 -20.39
CA ASN A 93 -13.08 -10.53 -19.24
C ASN A 93 -13.30 -11.39 -17.98
N LYS A 94 -12.52 -12.43 -17.81
CA LYS A 94 -12.56 -13.35 -16.68
C LYS A 94 -11.18 -13.54 -16.07
N LEU A 95 -11.10 -13.62 -14.73
CA LEU A 95 -9.87 -13.94 -14.03
C LEU A 95 -9.66 -15.47 -14.04
N ILE A 96 -8.51 -15.88 -14.57
CA ILE A 96 -8.08 -17.29 -14.67
C ILE A 96 -6.71 -17.46 -13.98
N ASP A 97 -6.20 -18.68 -13.87
CA ASP A 97 -4.90 -19.04 -13.31
C ASP A 97 -4.65 -18.44 -11.92
N LYS A 98 -5.68 -18.41 -11.09
CA LYS A 98 -5.66 -17.80 -9.75
C LYS A 98 -4.71 -18.53 -8.81
N GLN A 99 -3.72 -17.84 -8.25
CA GLN A 99 -2.73 -18.37 -7.31
C GLN A 99 -2.67 -17.45 -6.09
N LEU A 100 -3.03 -17.99 -4.92
CA LEU A 100 -2.86 -17.31 -3.64
C LEU A 100 -1.37 -17.33 -3.29
N LEU A 101 -0.75 -16.16 -3.15
CA LEU A 101 0.68 -16.01 -2.85
C LEU A 101 0.92 -15.80 -1.35
N TYR A 102 0.04 -15.06 -0.70
CA TYR A 102 0.10 -14.79 0.73
C TYR A 102 -1.29 -14.62 1.33
N LYS A 103 -1.46 -15.10 2.54
CA LYS A 103 -2.65 -14.84 3.36
C LYS A 103 -2.22 -14.55 4.79
N ALA A 104 -2.45 -13.34 5.24
CA ALA A 104 -2.16 -12.95 6.61
C ALA A 104 -3.13 -13.61 7.60
N THR A 105 -2.63 -13.98 8.77
CA THR A 105 -3.34 -14.74 9.82
C THR A 105 -3.03 -14.20 11.22
N PRO A 106 -3.95 -14.41 12.19
CA PRO A 106 -5.34 -14.86 12.03
C PRO A 106 -6.23 -13.78 11.44
N ASN A 107 -7.44 -14.15 10.98
CA ASN A 107 -8.46 -13.18 10.62
C ASN A 107 -8.86 -12.33 11.83
N THR A 108 -9.40 -11.14 11.58
CA THR A 108 -9.91 -10.24 12.61
C THR A 108 -11.18 -9.55 12.15
N THR A 109 -12.10 -9.31 13.07
CA THR A 109 -13.35 -8.58 12.81
C THR A 109 -13.13 -7.06 12.72
N ARG A 110 -11.91 -6.57 12.98
CA ARG A 110 -11.56 -5.15 12.84
C ARG A 110 -11.71 -4.68 11.39
N GLY A 111 -12.29 -3.52 11.19
CA GLY A 111 -12.56 -2.95 9.86
C GLY A 111 -11.50 -2.00 9.32
N GLN A 112 -10.40 -1.78 10.03
CA GLN A 112 -9.37 -0.80 9.68
C GLN A 112 -8.01 -1.41 9.34
N HIS A 113 -7.15 -0.59 8.72
CA HIS A 113 -5.72 -0.76 8.52
C HIS A 113 -5.36 -2.05 7.78
N PHE A 114 -5.82 -2.18 6.53
CA PHE A 114 -5.48 -3.32 5.67
C PHE A 114 -4.15 -3.12 4.91
N GLY A 115 -3.60 -1.90 4.87
CA GLY A 115 -2.44 -1.57 4.01
C GLY A 115 -2.74 -1.82 2.54
N SER A 116 -2.15 -2.89 2.00
CA SER A 116 -2.49 -3.54 0.73
C SER A 116 -1.80 -3.01 -0.53
N ARG A 117 -0.91 -2.02 -0.46
CA ARG A 117 -0.18 -1.53 -1.63
C ARG A 117 0.80 -2.58 -2.16
N ILE A 118 0.96 -2.64 -3.49
CA ILE A 118 1.85 -3.56 -4.22
C ILE A 118 2.86 -2.75 -5.05
N VAL A 119 4.14 -3.12 -4.99
CA VAL A 119 5.15 -2.62 -5.92
C VAL A 119 6.17 -3.73 -6.24
N PHE A 120 6.73 -3.69 -7.45
CA PHE A 120 7.90 -4.48 -7.81
C PHE A 120 9.14 -3.58 -7.82
N ASP A 121 10.26 -4.09 -7.33
CA ASP A 121 11.54 -3.42 -7.51
C ASP A 121 12.20 -3.79 -8.85
N ASN A 122 13.38 -3.23 -9.10
CA ASN A 122 14.12 -3.44 -10.35
C ASN A 122 14.70 -4.87 -10.48
N ASP A 123 14.85 -5.59 -9.37
CA ASP A 123 15.33 -6.96 -9.31
C ASP A 123 14.20 -7.99 -9.44
N GLY A 124 12.95 -7.50 -9.49
CA GLY A 124 11.74 -8.32 -9.65
C GLY A 124 11.16 -8.85 -8.35
N TYR A 125 11.63 -8.38 -7.20
CA TYR A 125 10.99 -8.69 -5.93
C TYR A 125 9.65 -7.96 -5.81
N LEU A 126 8.68 -8.67 -5.28
CA LEU A 126 7.35 -8.17 -4.98
C LEU A 126 7.29 -7.68 -3.54
N TYR A 127 6.98 -6.39 -3.35
CA TYR A 127 6.67 -5.83 -2.04
C TYR A 127 5.17 -5.58 -1.90
N PHE A 128 4.65 -5.83 -0.71
CA PHE A 128 3.27 -5.47 -0.37
C PHE A 128 3.15 -5.09 1.10
N THR A 129 2.10 -4.37 1.44
CA THR A 129 1.90 -3.84 2.79
C THR A 129 0.69 -4.44 3.47
N ILE A 130 0.76 -4.56 4.80
CA ILE A 130 -0.39 -4.89 5.64
C ILE A 130 -0.35 -3.93 6.85
N GLY A 131 -1.44 -3.21 7.09
CA GLY A 131 -1.59 -2.37 8.27
C GLY A 131 -1.81 -3.19 9.55
N GLU A 132 -1.69 -2.55 10.71
CA GLU A 132 -1.69 -3.23 12.01
C GLU A 132 -3.06 -3.80 12.45
N ARG A 133 -4.11 -3.59 11.63
CA ARG A 133 -5.44 -4.16 11.80
C ARG A 133 -6.18 -3.74 13.08
N GLY A 134 -5.85 -2.55 13.65
CA GLY A 134 -6.43 -2.06 14.89
C GLY A 134 -5.93 -2.76 16.16
N GLU A 135 -4.79 -3.43 16.06
CA GLU A 135 -4.09 -4.09 17.17
C GLU A 135 -2.72 -3.43 17.39
N GLU A 136 -2.74 -2.12 17.59
CA GLU A 136 -1.58 -1.23 17.58
C GLU A 136 -0.48 -1.60 18.59
N PHE A 137 -0.85 -2.09 19.76
CA PHE A 137 0.12 -2.49 20.79
C PHE A 137 0.56 -3.96 20.69
N VAL A 138 0.07 -4.68 19.69
CA VAL A 138 0.33 -6.12 19.53
C VAL A 138 1.07 -6.40 18.23
N ASN A 139 0.45 -6.07 17.09
CA ASN A 139 0.95 -6.52 15.80
C ASN A 139 2.22 -5.81 15.31
N PRO A 140 2.37 -4.47 15.37
CA PRO A 140 3.46 -3.78 14.66
C PRO A 140 4.85 -4.20 15.11
N GLN A 141 5.06 -4.37 16.41
CA GLN A 141 6.38 -4.67 16.98
C GLN A 141 6.68 -6.19 17.11
N ASP A 142 5.70 -7.06 16.84
CA ASP A 142 5.87 -8.51 16.93
C ASP A 142 6.05 -9.13 15.54
N ILE A 143 7.27 -9.57 15.21
CA ILE A 143 7.59 -10.21 13.93
C ILE A 143 7.03 -11.64 13.77
N THR A 144 6.46 -12.22 14.82
CA THR A 144 5.76 -13.52 14.74
C THR A 144 4.32 -13.39 14.26
N ARG A 145 3.82 -12.16 14.15
CA ARG A 145 2.44 -11.81 13.78
C ARG A 145 2.39 -11.03 12.47
N ASP A 146 1.28 -11.20 11.77
CA ASP A 146 0.97 -10.34 10.63
C ASP A 146 0.41 -8.97 11.08
N GLY A 147 0.57 -7.98 10.20
CA GLY A 147 0.05 -6.63 10.39
C GLY A 147 1.07 -5.62 10.92
N GLY A 148 0.98 -4.37 10.39
CA GLY A 148 1.94 -3.29 10.67
C GLY A 148 3.30 -3.54 10.05
N LYS A 149 3.34 -3.96 8.76
CA LYS A 149 4.58 -4.42 8.11
C LYS A 149 4.59 -4.17 6.61
N VAL A 150 5.79 -4.12 6.06
CA VAL A 150 6.07 -4.34 4.64
C VAL A 150 6.61 -5.75 4.47
N TYR A 151 6.16 -6.44 3.45
CA TYR A 151 6.52 -7.81 3.11
C TYR A 151 7.26 -7.86 1.79
N ARG A 152 8.16 -8.85 1.60
CA ARG A 152 8.86 -9.09 0.33
C ARG A 152 8.76 -10.57 -0.06
N LEU A 153 8.41 -10.82 -1.31
CA LEU A 153 8.31 -12.14 -1.93
C LEU A 153 8.98 -12.14 -3.31
N LEU A 154 9.22 -13.30 -3.88
CA LEU A 154 9.36 -13.45 -5.32
C LEU A 154 7.99 -13.33 -5.99
N ASP A 155 7.97 -13.18 -7.31
CA ASP A 155 6.76 -13.00 -8.11
C ASP A 155 5.76 -14.18 -8.02
N ASP A 156 6.24 -15.37 -7.65
CA ASP A 156 5.44 -16.59 -7.48
C ASP A 156 4.99 -16.84 -6.02
N GLY A 157 5.34 -15.94 -5.09
CA GLY A 157 5.03 -16.05 -3.67
C GLY A 157 6.09 -16.76 -2.84
N THR A 158 7.18 -17.25 -3.46
CA THR A 158 8.32 -17.82 -2.76
C THR A 158 8.98 -16.75 -1.87
N ILE A 159 9.36 -17.12 -0.66
CA ILE A 159 10.06 -16.24 0.28
C ILE A 159 11.54 -16.18 -0.13
N PRO A 160 12.12 -14.97 -0.39
CA PRO A 160 13.53 -14.81 -0.67
C PRO A 160 14.42 -15.30 0.48
N GLU A 161 15.51 -16.00 0.17
CA GLU A 161 16.43 -16.53 1.17
C GLU A 161 17.18 -15.44 1.95
N ASP A 162 17.29 -14.25 1.37
CA ASP A 162 17.89 -13.04 1.95
C ASP A 162 16.91 -12.12 2.67
N ASN A 163 15.67 -12.56 2.91
CA ASN A 163 14.75 -11.82 3.74
C ASN A 163 15.29 -11.67 5.18
N PRO A 164 15.15 -10.47 5.79
CA PRO A 164 15.86 -10.17 7.03
C PRO A 164 15.50 -11.08 8.22
N PHE A 165 14.30 -11.65 8.22
CA PHE A 165 13.82 -12.51 9.32
C PHE A 165 13.69 -13.99 8.93
N VAL A 166 14.28 -14.40 7.80
CA VAL A 166 14.15 -15.79 7.30
C VAL A 166 14.70 -16.82 8.27
N ASN A 167 15.74 -16.48 9.01
CA ASN A 167 16.40 -17.34 10.00
C ASN A 167 15.92 -17.14 11.45
N GLU A 168 15.03 -16.14 11.67
CA GLU A 168 14.52 -15.88 13.01
C GLU A 168 13.46 -16.92 13.42
N PRO A 169 13.59 -17.55 14.60
CA PRO A 169 12.59 -18.50 15.09
C PRO A 169 11.19 -17.87 15.18
N ASN A 170 10.20 -18.59 14.67
CA ASN A 170 8.78 -18.22 14.68
C ASN A 170 8.40 -16.93 13.94
N ALA A 171 9.36 -16.18 13.38
CA ALA A 171 9.05 -15.00 12.59
C ALA A 171 8.26 -15.35 11.32
N LYS A 172 7.39 -14.45 10.88
CA LYS A 172 6.76 -14.49 9.55
C LYS A 172 7.84 -14.18 8.51
N LYS A 173 8.32 -15.19 7.81
CA LYS A 173 9.52 -15.13 6.95
C LYS A 173 9.41 -14.13 5.78
N ALA A 174 8.19 -13.78 5.38
CA ALA A 174 7.93 -12.79 4.34
C ALA A 174 8.10 -11.34 4.80
N ILE A 175 8.21 -11.08 6.11
CA ILE A 175 8.37 -9.72 6.65
C ILE A 175 9.72 -9.15 6.17
N TYR A 176 9.65 -7.93 5.63
CA TYR A 176 10.81 -7.15 5.21
C TYR A 176 11.10 -5.99 6.19
N THR A 177 10.05 -5.32 6.69
CA THR A 177 10.13 -4.31 7.75
C THR A 177 8.97 -4.45 8.72
N PHE A 178 9.06 -3.84 9.90
CA PHE A 178 8.04 -3.89 10.92
C PHE A 178 7.89 -2.54 11.64
N GLY A 179 6.93 -2.46 12.57
CA GLY A 179 6.69 -1.20 13.29
C GLY A 179 5.94 -0.14 12.48
N ASN A 180 5.17 -0.55 11.47
CA ASN A 180 4.32 0.32 10.68
C ASN A 180 2.89 0.38 11.24
N ARG A 181 2.17 1.49 11.03
CA ARG A 181 0.76 1.61 11.37
C ARG A 181 -0.14 1.14 10.23
N ASN A 182 -0.21 1.89 9.16
CA ASN A 182 -1.07 1.59 8.01
C ASN A 182 -0.48 2.13 6.71
N PRO A 183 0.52 1.48 6.13
CA PRO A 183 1.12 1.92 4.87
C PRO A 183 0.16 1.67 3.71
N GLN A 184 -0.35 2.76 3.12
CA GLN A 184 -1.31 2.75 2.00
C GLN A 184 -0.75 3.29 0.69
N GLY A 185 0.42 3.93 0.69
CA GLY A 185 1.17 4.29 -0.50
C GLY A 185 2.48 3.55 -0.54
N MET A 186 2.89 3.10 -1.72
CA MET A 186 4.22 2.51 -1.96
C MET A 186 4.59 2.68 -3.42
N VAL A 187 5.79 3.16 -3.66
CA VAL A 187 6.34 3.38 -5.00
C VAL A 187 7.83 3.09 -5.02
N LEU A 188 8.35 2.76 -6.19
CA LEU A 188 9.77 2.65 -6.44
C LEU A 188 10.33 4.03 -6.84
N HIS A 189 11.41 4.46 -6.20
CA HIS A 189 12.10 5.69 -6.61
C HIS A 189 12.75 5.48 -7.99
N PRO A 190 12.45 6.34 -8.98
CA PRO A 190 12.80 6.06 -10.38
C PRO A 190 14.32 6.08 -10.66
N GLU A 191 15.11 6.75 -9.83
CA GLU A 191 16.56 6.90 -10.02
C GLU A 191 17.35 5.97 -9.09
N THR A 192 16.95 5.83 -7.82
CA THR A 192 17.69 5.04 -6.83
C THR A 192 17.24 3.59 -6.73
N GLY A 193 16.03 3.27 -7.18
CA GLY A 193 15.42 1.94 -7.00
C GLY A 193 14.99 1.65 -5.56
N GLU A 194 15.01 2.61 -4.66
CA GLU A 194 14.53 2.46 -3.30
C GLU A 194 13.00 2.37 -3.26
N VAL A 195 12.48 1.51 -2.40
CA VAL A 195 11.05 1.43 -2.12
C VAL A 195 10.69 2.51 -1.09
N TRP A 196 9.78 3.39 -1.46
CA TRP A 196 9.24 4.42 -0.59
C TRP A 196 7.80 4.11 -0.23
N THR A 197 7.43 4.35 1.02
CA THR A 197 6.05 4.23 1.49
C THR A 197 5.57 5.52 2.13
N HIS A 198 4.27 5.72 2.15
CA HIS A 198 3.65 6.59 3.15
C HIS A 198 2.69 5.78 4.00
N GLU A 199 2.49 6.21 5.22
CA GLU A 199 1.53 5.60 6.13
C GLU A 199 0.70 6.62 6.89
N HIS A 200 -0.49 6.19 7.30
CA HIS A 200 -1.38 7.01 8.11
C HIS A 200 -0.93 6.99 9.57
N GLY A 201 -0.69 8.16 10.13
CA GLY A 201 -0.70 8.39 11.55
C GLY A 201 -2.14 8.40 12.11
N PRO A 202 -2.32 8.58 13.42
CA PRO A 202 -3.65 8.77 14.00
C PRO A 202 -4.16 10.22 13.79
N ARG A 203 -3.98 11.10 14.74
CA ARG A 203 -4.25 12.53 14.59
C ARG A 203 -2.92 13.26 14.52
N GLY A 204 -2.45 13.59 13.31
CA GLY A 204 -1.09 13.97 12.99
C GLY A 204 -0.18 12.76 12.81
N GLY A 205 1.05 12.99 12.35
CA GLY A 205 2.08 11.96 12.20
C GLY A 205 1.82 10.97 11.08
N ASP A 206 1.17 11.37 9.98
CA ASP A 206 1.29 10.65 8.72
C ASP A 206 2.73 10.77 8.22
N GLU A 207 3.31 9.74 7.62
CA GLU A 207 4.74 9.67 7.36
C GLU A 207 5.06 9.26 5.92
N ILE A 208 6.20 9.75 5.41
CA ILE A 208 6.90 9.16 4.26
C ILE A 208 8.13 8.44 4.79
N ASN A 209 8.29 7.19 4.42
CA ASN A 209 9.40 6.33 4.84
C ASN A 209 10.13 5.73 3.63
N ILE A 210 11.47 5.65 3.71
CA ILE A 210 12.31 4.87 2.80
C ILE A 210 12.51 3.50 3.41
N ILE A 211 12.14 2.44 2.69
CA ILE A 211 12.09 1.07 3.23
C ILE A 211 13.48 0.42 3.23
N LYS A 212 13.92 -0.05 4.39
CA LYS A 212 15.20 -0.72 4.61
C LYS A 212 14.99 -2.10 5.21
N ALA A 213 15.72 -3.10 4.72
CA ALA A 213 15.66 -4.48 5.20
C ALA A 213 15.82 -4.57 6.73
N GLY A 214 14.89 -5.25 7.40
CA GLY A 214 14.93 -5.49 8.85
C GLY A 214 14.62 -4.28 9.73
N ALA A 215 14.36 -3.12 9.15
CA ALA A 215 14.15 -1.89 9.90
C ALA A 215 12.82 -1.86 10.65
N ASN A 216 12.85 -1.23 11.85
CA ASN A 216 11.69 -0.94 12.69
C ASN A 216 11.27 0.52 12.54
N TYR A 217 10.05 0.77 12.06
CA TYR A 217 9.50 2.13 11.86
C TYR A 217 8.77 2.68 13.10
N GLY A 218 8.85 1.97 14.21
CA GLY A 218 8.63 2.47 15.56
C GLY A 218 7.19 2.50 16.06
N TRP A 219 6.16 2.40 15.20
CA TRP A 219 4.77 2.41 15.65
C TRP A 219 4.46 1.24 16.61
N PRO A 220 3.76 1.45 17.76
CA PRO A 220 3.31 2.72 18.35
C PRO A 220 4.29 3.28 19.41
N VAL A 221 5.51 2.77 19.47
CA VAL A 221 6.53 3.13 20.48
C VAL A 221 6.98 4.58 20.32
N ILE A 222 7.16 5.00 19.06
CA ILE A 222 7.41 6.39 18.66
C ILE A 222 6.33 6.84 17.68
N THR A 223 5.94 8.11 17.73
CA THR A 223 5.03 8.74 16.75
C THR A 223 5.03 10.26 16.89
N TYR A 224 4.77 10.96 15.80
CA TYR A 224 4.49 12.40 15.78
C TYR A 224 3.00 12.71 15.99
N GLY A 225 2.15 11.69 16.04
CA GLY A 225 0.70 11.85 16.20
C GLY A 225 0.20 11.60 17.62
N ILE A 226 -1.06 11.94 17.84
CA ILE A 226 -1.76 11.72 19.11
C ILE A 226 -3.07 10.93 18.85
N ASN A 227 -3.67 10.37 19.89
CA ASN A 227 -4.97 9.71 19.80
C ASN A 227 -6.06 10.67 19.27
N TYR A 228 -7.07 10.14 18.58
CA TYR A 228 -8.21 10.93 18.10
C TYR A 228 -8.95 11.71 19.19
N ILE A 229 -8.95 11.20 20.42
CA ILE A 229 -9.51 11.87 21.62
C ILE A 229 -8.59 12.94 22.20
N GLY A 230 -7.38 13.15 21.63
CA GLY A 230 -6.44 14.19 22.05
C GLY A 230 -5.43 13.78 23.12
N THR A 231 -5.43 12.52 23.57
CA THR A 231 -4.41 12.01 24.49
C THR A 231 -3.16 11.56 23.74
N LYS A 232 -2.00 11.62 24.38
CA LYS A 232 -0.76 11.09 23.81
C LYS A 232 -0.82 9.55 23.71
N ILE A 233 -0.15 9.01 22.70
CA ILE A 233 0.10 7.57 22.55
C ILE A 233 1.40 7.23 23.25
N THR A 234 2.41 8.06 23.02
CA THR A 234 3.73 8.01 23.64
C THR A 234 4.28 9.44 23.80
N ASP A 235 5.28 9.61 24.63
CA ASP A 235 6.05 10.87 24.73
C ASP A 235 7.25 10.90 23.80
N GLU A 236 7.53 9.79 23.10
CA GLU A 236 8.71 9.65 22.25
C GLU A 236 8.35 9.83 20.77
N THR A 237 9.15 10.67 20.11
CA THR A 237 9.11 10.81 18.64
C THR A 237 10.29 10.12 17.96
N ALA A 238 11.32 9.74 18.75
CA ALA A 238 12.50 9.04 18.26
C ALA A 238 13.08 8.11 19.34
N ARG A 239 13.61 6.95 18.92
CA ARG A 239 14.29 5.98 19.80
C ARG A 239 15.41 5.27 19.02
N PRO A 240 16.58 5.00 19.65
CA PRO A 240 17.61 4.19 19.01
C PRO A 240 17.09 2.86 18.50
N GLY A 241 17.47 2.47 17.28
CA GLY A 241 17.01 1.25 16.63
C GLY A 241 15.64 1.35 15.95
N MET A 242 15.05 2.55 15.92
CA MET A 242 13.84 2.85 15.16
C MET A 242 14.11 3.91 14.12
N GLU A 243 13.64 3.67 12.89
CA GLU A 243 13.81 4.60 11.77
C GLU A 243 12.97 5.85 11.97
N GLN A 244 13.51 6.96 11.47
CA GLN A 244 12.79 8.23 11.43
C GLN A 244 12.22 8.43 10.03
N PRO A 245 11.01 9.00 9.91
CA PRO A 245 10.43 9.29 8.60
C PRO A 245 11.26 10.34 7.86
N LEU A 246 11.26 10.22 6.53
CA LEU A 246 11.81 11.25 5.65
C LEU A 246 11.05 12.58 5.80
N HIS A 247 9.75 12.47 5.98
CA HIS A 247 8.80 13.57 6.14
C HIS A 247 7.59 13.11 6.95
N TYR A 248 6.97 14.02 7.69
CA TYR A 248 5.69 13.75 8.36
C TYR A 248 4.76 14.96 8.28
N TRP A 249 3.46 14.69 8.29
CA TRP A 249 2.43 15.72 8.29
C TRP A 249 1.78 15.86 9.67
N ASP A 250 1.73 17.10 10.15
CA ASP A 250 0.91 17.50 11.29
C ASP A 250 0.25 18.86 10.98
N PRO A 251 -1.08 18.91 10.81
CA PRO A 251 -2.06 17.81 11.01
C PRO A 251 -2.01 16.73 9.92
N SER A 252 -2.46 15.51 10.26
CA SER A 252 -2.65 14.40 9.32
C SER A 252 -3.43 14.81 8.07
N ILE A 253 -2.94 14.46 6.90
CA ILE A 253 -3.59 14.68 5.60
C ILE A 253 -4.37 13.45 5.11
N ALA A 254 -4.23 12.32 5.81
CA ALA A 254 -4.69 11.00 5.39
C ALA A 254 -4.18 10.65 3.96
N PRO A 255 -2.87 10.40 3.80
CA PRO A 255 -2.26 10.19 2.49
C PRO A 255 -2.84 8.95 1.81
N SER A 256 -3.03 9.03 0.49
CA SER A 256 -3.64 7.96 -0.30
C SER A 256 -2.67 7.44 -1.38
N GLY A 257 -2.93 7.61 -2.65
CA GLY A 257 -1.97 7.23 -3.70
C GLY A 257 -0.73 8.10 -3.66
N MET A 258 0.41 7.56 -4.15
CA MET A 258 1.64 8.31 -4.34
C MET A 258 2.30 7.94 -5.66
N ALA A 259 2.98 8.88 -6.29
CA ALA A 259 3.71 8.66 -7.53
C ALA A 259 4.86 9.66 -7.68
N PHE A 260 6.03 9.20 -8.12
CA PHE A 260 7.08 10.09 -8.58
C PHE A 260 6.78 10.65 -9.97
N ILE A 261 7.10 11.90 -10.18
CA ILE A 261 7.04 12.52 -11.50
C ILE A 261 8.32 12.14 -12.25
N SER A 262 8.20 11.19 -13.19
CA SER A 262 9.33 10.63 -13.93
C SER A 262 9.56 11.30 -15.30
N SER A 263 8.59 12.09 -15.78
CA SER A 263 8.64 12.72 -17.11
C SER A 263 8.90 14.22 -17.05
N ASP A 264 9.42 14.77 -18.16
CA ASP A 264 9.64 16.21 -18.34
C ASP A 264 8.38 16.95 -18.82
N LYS A 265 7.20 16.31 -18.82
CA LYS A 265 5.93 16.91 -19.25
C LYS A 265 5.56 18.16 -18.46
N TYR A 266 5.94 18.20 -17.19
CA TYR A 266 5.78 19.35 -16.31
C TYR A 266 7.17 19.92 -16.01
N PRO A 267 7.60 21.02 -16.63
CA PRO A 267 8.93 21.60 -16.45
C PRO A 267 9.24 21.90 -14.98
N GLY A 268 10.36 21.38 -14.49
CA GLY A 268 10.82 21.57 -13.10
C GLY A 268 10.13 20.70 -12.04
N TRP A 269 9.31 19.74 -12.45
CA TRP A 269 8.64 18.82 -11.51
C TRP A 269 9.25 17.41 -11.47
N LYS A 270 10.09 17.08 -12.45
CA LYS A 270 10.72 15.75 -12.50
C LYS A 270 11.50 15.46 -11.23
N GLY A 271 11.26 14.29 -10.64
CA GLY A 271 11.84 13.87 -9.37
C GLY A 271 10.99 14.22 -8.15
N ASP A 272 10.00 15.13 -8.26
CA ASP A 272 9.07 15.42 -7.17
C ASP A 272 8.10 14.26 -6.94
N LEU A 273 7.57 14.18 -5.72
CA LEU A 273 6.60 13.15 -5.31
C LEU A 273 5.21 13.76 -5.19
N LEU A 274 4.23 13.14 -5.81
CA LEU A 274 2.81 13.45 -5.63
C LEU A 274 2.20 12.52 -4.59
N VAL A 275 1.43 13.08 -3.65
CA VAL A 275 0.70 12.34 -2.61
C VAL A 275 -0.73 12.85 -2.55
N GLY A 276 -1.71 11.96 -2.68
CA GLY A 276 -3.13 12.33 -2.53
C GLY A 276 -3.49 12.53 -1.07
N SER A 277 -4.32 13.54 -0.77
CA SER A 277 -4.90 13.79 0.55
C SER A 277 -6.39 13.45 0.58
N LEU A 278 -6.76 12.39 1.29
CA LEU A 278 -8.19 12.03 1.48
C LEU A 278 -8.91 13.03 2.36
N LYS A 279 -8.24 13.53 3.40
CA LYS A 279 -8.85 14.42 4.39
C LYS A 279 -9.20 15.78 3.82
N PHE A 280 -8.32 16.35 3.01
CA PHE A 280 -8.45 17.71 2.50
C PHE A 280 -8.77 17.79 1.01
N GLN A 281 -8.82 16.63 0.31
CA GLN A 281 -9.22 16.52 -1.10
C GLN A 281 -8.34 17.34 -2.05
N TYR A 282 -7.02 17.23 -1.88
CA TYR A 282 -6.00 17.81 -2.78
C TYR A 282 -4.89 16.79 -3.10
N VAL A 283 -4.06 17.10 -4.04
CA VAL A 283 -2.77 16.42 -4.27
C VAL A 283 -1.67 17.27 -3.66
N ASP A 284 -0.88 16.70 -2.77
CA ASP A 284 0.33 17.32 -2.26
C ASP A 284 1.50 16.99 -3.18
N LYS A 285 2.13 18.03 -3.75
CA LYS A 285 3.40 17.90 -4.46
C LYS A 285 4.53 18.18 -3.50
N CYS A 286 5.18 17.12 -3.04
CA CYS A 286 6.39 17.19 -2.23
C CYS A 286 7.60 17.46 -3.13
N VAL A 287 8.14 18.66 -3.06
CA VAL A 287 9.35 19.04 -3.80
C VAL A 287 10.55 18.42 -3.12
N LEU A 288 11.28 17.59 -3.85
CA LEU A 288 12.44 16.87 -3.33
C LEU A 288 13.76 17.53 -3.73
N LYS A 289 14.68 17.62 -2.78
CA LYS A 289 16.07 18.02 -3.01
C LYS A 289 16.99 17.29 -2.02
N ASP A 290 18.06 16.72 -2.54
CA ASP A 290 19.07 16.00 -1.76
C ASP A 290 18.44 14.94 -0.82
N GLY A 291 17.45 14.20 -1.31
CA GLY A 291 16.71 13.17 -0.57
C GLY A 291 15.83 13.70 0.56
N LYS A 292 15.41 14.97 0.52
CA LYS A 292 14.54 15.59 1.53
C LYS A 292 13.36 16.31 0.90
N VAL A 293 12.21 16.31 1.56
CA VAL A 293 11.09 17.18 1.21
C VAL A 293 11.44 18.59 1.69
N ILE A 294 11.63 19.52 0.74
CA ILE A 294 11.99 20.92 1.05
C ILE A 294 10.80 21.88 0.94
N LYS A 295 9.73 21.46 0.31
CA LYS A 295 8.51 22.25 0.11
C LYS A 295 7.33 21.35 -0.21
N GLU A 296 6.14 21.74 0.23
CA GLU A 296 4.86 21.16 -0.16
C GLU A 296 4.08 22.17 -0.99
N GLU A 297 3.42 21.69 -2.06
CA GLU A 297 2.58 22.50 -2.92
C GLU A 297 1.24 21.80 -3.17
N ARG A 298 0.15 22.44 -2.78
CA ARG A 298 -1.20 21.90 -2.97
C ARG A 298 -1.66 22.07 -4.42
N LEU A 299 -2.08 20.98 -5.02
CA LEU A 299 -2.61 20.92 -6.37
C LEU A 299 -4.03 20.37 -6.35
N LEU A 300 -4.85 20.76 -7.33
CA LEU A 300 -6.19 20.20 -7.55
C LEU A 300 -7.09 20.28 -6.30
N ASP A 301 -7.03 21.39 -5.58
CA ASP A 301 -7.78 21.60 -4.35
C ASP A 301 -9.30 21.55 -4.60
N GLY A 302 -10.04 20.82 -3.74
CA GLY A 302 -11.49 20.70 -3.80
C GLY A 302 -12.07 19.83 -4.93
N LEU A 303 -11.25 19.09 -5.69
CA LEU A 303 -11.75 18.21 -6.75
C LEU A 303 -12.29 16.84 -6.27
N GLY A 304 -12.42 16.65 -4.97
CA GLY A 304 -13.02 15.43 -4.43
C GLY A 304 -12.18 14.16 -4.67
N LEU A 305 -10.88 14.26 -4.52
CA LEU A 305 -9.95 13.13 -4.68
C LEU A 305 -10.20 12.06 -3.61
N SER A 306 -10.95 11.04 -3.96
CA SER A 306 -11.00 9.78 -3.22
C SER A 306 -10.01 8.75 -3.81
N LEU A 307 -9.12 9.20 -4.71
CA LEU A 307 -8.27 8.32 -5.49
C LEU A 307 -7.04 7.88 -4.70
N ILE A 308 -6.91 6.62 -4.57
CA ILE A 308 -5.75 5.93 -4.00
C ILE A 308 -4.61 5.85 -5.02
N HIS A 309 -4.88 6.11 -6.31
CA HIS A 309 -3.89 6.24 -7.39
C HIS A 309 -3.91 7.65 -7.99
N ILE A 310 -2.75 8.22 -8.10
CA ILE A 310 -2.48 9.45 -8.85
C ILE A 310 -1.77 9.09 -10.15
#